data_8338347a92d75caab417858e98343ee9
#
_entry.id   8338347a92d75caab417858e98343ee9
#
_cell.length_a   1.000
_cell.length_b   1.000
_cell.length_c   1.000
_cell.angle_alpha   90.00
_cell.angle_beta   90.00
_cell.angle_gamma   90.00
#
_symmetry.space_group_name_H-M   'P 1'
#
loop_
_entity.id
_entity.type
_entity.pdbx_description
1 polymer ?
#
loop_
_entity_poly.entity_id
_entity_poly.type
_entity_poly.pdbx_seq_one_letter_code
_entity_poly.pdbx_strand_id
1 'polypeptide(L)'
;MNEITLAKNAETNFIDAFGLQLAPGQERFVSHPIRSLAQAYVYYHQCTPCGIFCQGEMVGYVMVIYDYDLSEYDIWHMMIDAKHQGKGYGTAALQKCLAYIAGKPFGDSRKVVLTCHEDNIPALALYKKLGFSETGSRDEDEIELALYLTD
;
A
#
# COMPACT_ATOMS: atom_id res chain seq x y z
N MET A 1 -14.49 18.53 -1.39
CA MET A 1 -13.23 17.82 -1.53
C MET A 1 -13.39 16.41 -1.00
N ASN A 2 -12.98 15.41 -1.78
CA ASN A 2 -13.22 14.02 -1.41
C ASN A 2 -12.09 13.53 -0.50
N GLU A 3 -12.42 13.32 0.76
CA GLU A 3 -11.45 12.84 1.73
C GLU A 3 -11.25 11.33 1.59
N ILE A 4 -9.99 10.91 1.57
CA ILE A 4 -9.60 9.51 1.57
C ILE A 4 -9.40 9.04 3.02
N THR A 5 -10.00 7.90 3.35
CA THR A 5 -9.79 7.24 4.63
C THR A 5 -9.33 5.80 4.43
N LEU A 6 -8.60 5.27 5.40
CA LEU A 6 -8.25 3.85 5.44
C LEU A 6 -9.08 3.18 6.52
N ALA A 7 -9.60 2.00 6.21
CA ALA A 7 -10.30 1.19 7.20
C ALA A 7 -9.82 -0.25 7.08
N LYS A 8 -9.44 -0.85 8.21
CA LYS A 8 -9.02 -2.24 8.25
C LYS A 8 -10.10 -3.14 7.67
N ASN A 9 -9.69 -4.09 6.82
CA ASN A 9 -10.62 -5.07 6.28
C ASN A 9 -11.18 -5.92 7.41
N ALA A 10 -12.49 -6.05 7.42
CA ALA A 10 -13.25 -6.70 8.48
C ALA A 10 -14.48 -7.37 7.90
N GLU A 11 -15.24 -8.03 8.77
CA GLU A 11 -16.48 -8.71 8.42
C GLU A 11 -17.45 -7.84 7.63
N THR A 12 -17.49 -6.54 7.90
CA THR A 12 -18.44 -5.61 7.30
C THR A 12 -18.01 -5.09 5.93
N ASN A 13 -16.75 -5.26 5.51
CA ASN A 13 -16.27 -4.62 4.29
C ASN A 13 -15.36 -5.49 3.40
N PHE A 14 -14.95 -6.69 3.86
CA PHE A 14 -13.97 -7.47 3.10
C PHE A 14 -14.49 -7.91 1.72
N ILE A 15 -15.79 -8.09 1.56
CA ILE A 15 -16.41 -8.48 0.28
C ILE A 15 -16.20 -7.39 -0.77
N ASP A 16 -16.18 -6.13 -0.37
CA ASP A 16 -15.95 -5.02 -1.31
C ASP A 16 -14.58 -5.12 -1.98
N ALA A 17 -13.60 -5.68 -1.29
CA ALA A 17 -12.26 -5.89 -1.85
C ALA A 17 -12.28 -6.87 -3.03
N PHE A 18 -13.22 -7.81 -3.05
CA PHE A 18 -13.33 -8.78 -4.15
C PHE A 18 -13.77 -8.13 -5.46
N GLY A 19 -14.52 -7.03 -5.36
CA GLY A 19 -15.00 -6.31 -6.53
C GLY A 19 -14.03 -5.29 -7.11
N LEU A 20 -12.91 -5.03 -6.45
CA LEU A 20 -11.91 -4.12 -6.97
C LEU A 20 -11.24 -4.71 -8.21
N GLN A 21 -10.95 -3.87 -9.19
CA GLN A 21 -10.38 -4.31 -10.46
C GLN A 21 -9.10 -3.54 -10.77
N LEU A 22 -8.08 -4.28 -11.19
CA LEU A 22 -6.85 -3.69 -11.69
C LEU A 22 -7.10 -3.10 -13.07
N ALA A 23 -6.45 -1.98 -13.39
CA ALA A 23 -6.50 -1.43 -14.73
C ALA A 23 -5.80 -2.38 -15.71
N PRO A 24 -6.17 -2.36 -17.00
CA PRO A 24 -5.54 -3.22 -18.01
C PRO A 24 -4.01 -3.09 -17.95
N GLY A 25 -3.32 -4.23 -17.83
CA GLY A 25 -1.87 -4.29 -17.76
C GLY A 25 -1.27 -4.15 -16.36
N GLN A 26 -2.04 -3.74 -15.35
CA GLN A 26 -1.53 -3.59 -13.99
C GLN A 26 -1.32 -4.94 -13.28
N GLU A 27 -1.98 -6.00 -13.73
CA GLU A 27 -1.82 -7.34 -13.16
C GLU A 27 -0.38 -7.84 -13.20
N ARG A 28 0.44 -7.29 -14.09
CA ARG A 28 1.88 -7.60 -14.13
C ARG A 28 2.67 -6.91 -13.02
N PHE A 29 2.10 -5.92 -12.33
CA PHE A 29 2.77 -5.12 -11.30
C PHE A 29 2.24 -5.36 -9.89
N VAL A 30 0.95 -5.64 -9.76
CA VAL A 30 0.27 -5.79 -8.46
C VAL A 30 -0.64 -7.00 -8.47
N SER A 31 -0.76 -7.64 -7.32
CA SER A 31 -1.70 -8.74 -7.13
C SER A 31 -3.08 -8.22 -6.77
N HIS A 32 -4.13 -8.99 -7.10
CA HIS A 32 -5.48 -8.66 -6.67
C HIS A 32 -5.59 -8.71 -5.13
N PRO A 33 -6.41 -7.84 -4.51
CA PRO A 33 -6.60 -7.82 -3.06
C PRO A 33 -6.95 -9.16 -2.41
N ILE A 34 -7.64 -10.05 -3.10
CA ILE A 34 -7.95 -11.40 -2.59
C ILE A 34 -6.68 -12.14 -2.19
N ARG A 35 -5.64 -12.09 -3.03
CA ARG A 35 -4.36 -12.72 -2.74
C ARG A 35 -3.69 -12.08 -1.51
N SER A 36 -3.77 -10.77 -1.43
CA SER A 36 -3.21 -10.02 -0.30
C SER A 36 -3.92 -10.37 1.01
N LEU A 37 -5.25 -10.50 0.98
CA LEU A 37 -6.02 -10.90 2.15
C LEU A 37 -5.65 -12.31 2.63
N ALA A 38 -5.39 -13.23 1.70
CA ALA A 38 -4.91 -14.57 2.04
C ALA A 38 -3.53 -14.51 2.72
N GLN A 39 -2.63 -13.66 2.22
CA GLN A 39 -1.33 -13.45 2.85
C GLN A 39 -1.46 -12.81 4.23
N ALA A 40 -2.41 -11.88 4.40
CA ALA A 40 -2.67 -11.25 5.69
C ALA A 40 -3.08 -12.25 6.76
N TYR A 41 -3.75 -13.33 6.40
CA TYR A 41 -4.06 -14.40 7.33
C TYR A 41 -2.79 -15.06 7.89
N VAL A 42 -1.78 -15.27 7.04
CA VAL A 42 -0.51 -15.88 7.46
C VAL A 42 0.29 -14.94 8.36
N TYR A 43 0.27 -13.65 8.06
CA TYR A 43 1.07 -12.64 8.76
C TYR A 43 0.21 -11.76 9.69
N TYR A 44 -0.91 -12.27 10.21
CA TYR A 44 -1.89 -11.45 10.91
C TYR A 44 -1.36 -10.72 12.15
N HIS A 45 -0.27 -11.18 12.77
CA HIS A 45 0.35 -10.54 13.92
C HIS A 45 1.14 -9.26 13.55
N GLN A 46 1.40 -9.03 12.28
CA GLN A 46 2.32 -8.00 11.84
C GLN A 46 1.82 -7.19 10.66
N CYS A 47 0.56 -7.35 10.27
CA CYS A 47 0.04 -6.62 9.12
C CYS A 47 -1.36 -6.05 9.37
N THR A 48 -1.68 -5.00 8.60
CA THR A 48 -3.01 -4.39 8.59
C THR A 48 -3.47 -4.27 7.14
N PRO A 49 -4.32 -5.18 6.66
CA PRO A 49 -4.93 -5.03 5.34
C PRO A 49 -6.05 -3.99 5.44
N CYS A 50 -6.04 -3.00 4.53
CA CYS A 50 -6.98 -1.88 4.57
C CYS A 50 -7.69 -1.69 3.25
N GLY A 51 -8.98 -1.39 3.31
CA GLY A 51 -9.70 -0.76 2.21
C GLY A 51 -9.37 0.73 2.18
N ILE A 52 -9.26 1.28 0.99
CA ILE A 52 -9.15 2.72 0.76
C ILE A 52 -10.54 3.20 0.38
N PHE A 53 -11.06 4.16 1.15
CA PHE A 53 -12.45 4.63 0.99
C PHE A 53 -12.52 6.10 0.62
N CYS A 54 -13.49 6.42 -0.24
CA CYS A 54 -13.86 7.79 -0.54
C CYS A 54 -15.38 7.88 -0.47
N GLN A 55 -15.89 8.75 0.38
CA GLN A 55 -17.34 8.96 0.57
C GLN A 55 -18.09 7.63 0.81
N GLY A 56 -17.51 6.76 1.62
CA GLY A 56 -18.14 5.49 1.99
C GLY A 56 -18.01 4.37 0.96
N GLU A 57 -17.41 4.62 -0.19
CA GLU A 57 -17.17 3.62 -1.23
C GLU A 57 -15.71 3.17 -1.19
N MET A 58 -15.48 1.86 -1.27
CA MET A 58 -14.12 1.33 -1.38
C MET A 58 -13.58 1.59 -2.78
N VAL A 59 -12.50 2.38 -2.87
CA VAL A 59 -11.89 2.77 -4.14
C VAL A 59 -10.53 2.12 -4.36
N GLY A 60 -10.03 1.39 -3.39
CA GLY A 60 -8.74 0.72 -3.50
C GLY A 60 -8.41 -0.13 -2.28
N TYR A 61 -7.19 -0.62 -2.27
CA TYR A 61 -6.69 -1.52 -1.23
C TYR A 61 -5.22 -1.27 -0.98
N VAL A 62 -4.78 -1.46 0.26
CA VAL A 62 -3.37 -1.39 0.65
C VAL A 62 -3.15 -2.26 1.89
N MET A 63 -1.97 -2.88 2.00
CA MET A 63 -1.59 -3.59 3.21
C MET A 63 -0.31 -2.99 3.78
N VAL A 64 -0.33 -2.70 5.08
CA VAL A 64 0.87 -2.30 5.84
C VAL A 64 1.33 -3.53 6.62
N ILE A 65 2.62 -3.84 6.53
CA ILE A 65 3.21 -4.95 7.27
C ILE A 65 4.47 -4.46 7.98
N TYR A 66 4.78 -5.06 9.13
CA TYR A 66 6.00 -4.80 9.88
C TYR A 66 6.91 -6.03 9.84
N ASP A 67 8.14 -5.84 9.40
CA ASP A 67 9.16 -6.90 9.37
C ASP A 67 9.92 -6.87 10.69
N TYR A 68 9.68 -7.86 11.53
CA TYR A 68 10.35 -7.96 12.84
C TYR A 68 11.84 -8.28 12.75
N ASP A 69 12.26 -8.93 11.67
CA ASP A 69 13.68 -9.29 11.49
C ASP A 69 14.50 -8.08 11.06
N LEU A 70 13.94 -7.25 10.20
CA LEU A 70 14.61 -6.05 9.67
C LEU A 70 14.26 -4.78 10.46
N SER A 71 13.24 -4.84 11.32
CA SER A 71 12.72 -3.69 12.07
C SER A 71 12.32 -2.54 11.15
N GLU A 72 11.50 -2.86 10.16
CA GLU A 72 11.02 -1.86 9.20
C GLU A 72 9.57 -2.12 8.80
N TYR A 73 8.86 -1.05 8.43
CA TYR A 73 7.52 -1.13 7.85
C TYR A 73 7.61 -1.29 6.35
N ASP A 74 6.67 -2.04 5.78
CA ASP A 74 6.57 -2.26 4.35
C ASP A 74 5.14 -1.98 3.90
N ILE A 75 4.98 -1.32 2.76
CA ILE A 75 3.67 -1.08 2.16
C ILE A 75 3.52 -2.05 0.99
N TRP A 76 2.59 -2.97 1.14
CA TRP A 76 2.36 -4.05 0.18
C TRP A 76 1.04 -3.87 -0.58
N HIS A 77 1.07 -4.28 -1.84
CA HIS A 77 -0.13 -4.53 -2.64
C HIS A 77 -1.06 -3.33 -2.81
N MET A 78 -0.54 -2.13 -2.78
CA MET A 78 -1.35 -0.94 -2.96
C MET A 78 -1.90 -0.86 -4.37
N MET A 79 -3.22 -0.68 -4.49
CA MET A 79 -3.87 -0.49 -5.78
C MET A 79 -5.10 0.41 -5.63
N ILE A 80 -5.40 1.13 -6.69
CA ILE A 80 -6.65 1.89 -6.83
C ILE A 80 -7.48 1.21 -7.91
N ASP A 81 -8.77 1.04 -7.64
CA ASP A 81 -9.71 0.44 -8.58
C ASP A 81 -9.65 1.16 -9.94
N ALA A 82 -9.70 0.40 -11.03
CA ALA A 82 -9.52 0.93 -12.38
C ALA A 82 -10.40 2.14 -12.68
N LYS A 83 -11.66 2.11 -12.25
CA LYS A 83 -12.61 3.22 -12.50
C LYS A 83 -12.36 4.45 -11.64
N HIS A 84 -11.48 4.37 -10.65
CA HIS A 84 -11.20 5.46 -9.72
C HIS A 84 -9.79 6.04 -9.86
N GLN A 85 -9.05 5.61 -10.86
CA GLN A 85 -7.68 6.11 -11.10
C GLN A 85 -7.68 7.52 -11.68
N GLY A 86 -6.54 8.21 -11.55
CA GLY A 86 -6.37 9.55 -12.08
C GLY A 86 -7.03 10.66 -11.26
N LYS A 87 -7.45 10.38 -10.03
CA LYS A 87 -8.14 11.35 -9.15
C LYS A 87 -7.31 11.76 -7.93
N GLY A 88 -6.06 11.31 -7.84
CA GLY A 88 -5.18 11.60 -6.70
C GLY A 88 -5.40 10.72 -5.48
N TYR A 89 -6.21 9.68 -5.57
CA TYR A 89 -6.52 8.79 -4.44
C TYR A 89 -5.29 8.00 -3.97
N GLY A 90 -4.43 7.59 -4.90
CA GLY A 90 -3.20 6.88 -4.55
C GLY A 90 -2.27 7.71 -3.68
N THR A 91 -2.07 8.98 -4.03
CA THR A 91 -1.25 9.91 -3.25
C THR A 91 -1.83 10.09 -1.84
N ALA A 92 -3.14 10.36 -1.76
CA ALA A 92 -3.82 10.57 -0.49
C ALA A 92 -3.79 9.31 0.39
N ALA A 93 -3.99 8.14 -0.20
CA ALA A 93 -3.94 6.87 0.51
C ALA A 93 -2.54 6.59 1.07
N LEU A 94 -1.50 6.85 0.28
CA LEU A 94 -0.12 6.64 0.71
C LEU A 94 0.23 7.58 1.86
N GLN A 95 -0.21 8.83 1.82
CA GLN A 95 -0.03 9.77 2.93
C GLN A 95 -0.72 9.28 4.20
N LYS A 96 -1.92 8.69 4.09
CA LYS A 96 -2.62 8.09 5.22
C LYS A 96 -1.88 6.86 5.77
N CYS A 97 -1.29 6.04 4.91
CA CYS A 97 -0.46 4.92 5.34
C CYS A 97 0.74 5.41 6.15
N LEU A 98 1.42 6.44 5.67
CA LEU A 98 2.58 7.00 6.38
C LEU A 98 2.18 7.57 7.74
N ALA A 99 1.03 8.24 7.83
CA ALA A 99 0.50 8.73 9.10
C ALA A 99 0.18 7.58 10.07
N TYR A 100 -0.40 6.50 9.56
CA TYR A 100 -0.67 5.30 10.36
C TYR A 100 0.63 4.68 10.89
N ILE A 101 1.63 4.53 10.02
CA ILE A 101 2.94 3.98 10.39
C ILE A 101 3.66 4.87 11.42
N ALA A 102 3.50 6.18 11.30
CA ALA A 102 4.10 7.12 12.26
C ALA A 102 3.62 6.87 13.69
N GLY A 103 2.44 6.28 13.87
CA GLY A 103 1.93 5.85 15.17
C GLY A 103 2.56 4.57 15.70
N LYS A 104 3.43 3.92 14.92
CA LYS A 104 4.16 2.69 15.30
C LYS A 104 3.23 1.57 15.75
N PRO A 105 2.27 1.13 14.89
CA PRO A 105 1.24 0.17 15.30
C PRO A 105 1.78 -1.22 15.68
N PHE A 106 2.95 -1.59 15.21
CA PHE A 106 3.53 -2.91 15.50
C PHE A 106 4.89 -2.84 16.18
N GLY A 107 5.77 -1.97 15.71
CA GLY A 107 7.13 -1.89 16.24
C GLY A 107 7.74 -0.51 16.05
N ASP A 108 8.82 -0.26 16.78
CA ASP A 108 9.50 1.03 16.78
C ASP A 108 10.43 1.15 15.59
N SER A 109 9.95 1.78 14.53
CA SER A 109 10.79 2.11 13.37
C SER A 109 10.23 3.33 12.65
N ARG A 110 11.12 4.13 12.09
CA ARG A 110 10.76 5.23 11.19
C ARG A 110 11.01 4.88 9.73
N LYS A 111 11.57 3.70 9.48
CA LYS A 111 11.87 3.26 8.11
C LYS A 111 10.66 2.63 7.48
N VAL A 112 10.29 3.13 6.30
CA VAL A 112 9.20 2.59 5.49
C VAL A 112 9.79 2.19 4.15
N VAL A 113 9.58 0.95 3.75
CA VAL A 113 10.05 0.45 2.46
C VAL A 113 8.87 0.03 1.60
N LEU A 114 9.09 -0.02 0.32
CA LEU A 114 8.18 -0.64 -0.64
C LEU A 114 9.00 -1.12 -1.82
N THR A 115 8.45 -2.08 -2.56
CA THR A 115 9.04 -2.51 -3.81
C THR A 115 8.13 -2.14 -4.96
N CYS A 116 8.73 -1.91 -6.11
CA CYS A 116 8.00 -1.48 -7.29
C CYS A 116 8.68 -2.04 -8.53
N HIS A 117 7.89 -2.56 -9.45
CA HIS A 117 8.42 -3.03 -10.73
C HIS A 117 9.06 -1.86 -11.47
N GLU A 118 10.26 -2.07 -12.03
CA GLU A 118 11.04 -1.01 -12.69
C GLU A 118 10.31 -0.35 -13.87
N ASP A 119 9.38 -1.07 -14.51
CA ASP A 119 8.59 -0.56 -15.63
C ASP A 119 7.33 0.18 -15.19
N ASN A 120 7.01 0.17 -13.90
CA ASN A 120 5.84 0.86 -13.38
C ASN A 120 6.18 2.34 -13.13
N ILE A 121 6.37 3.07 -14.21
CA ILE A 121 6.85 4.46 -14.19
C ILE A 121 5.92 5.40 -13.40
N PRO A 122 4.58 5.34 -13.56
CA PRO A 122 3.70 6.21 -12.76
C PRO A 122 3.84 5.98 -11.24
N ALA A 123 3.96 4.73 -10.80
CA ALA A 123 4.13 4.41 -9.40
C ALA A 123 5.47 4.91 -8.87
N LEU A 124 6.56 4.70 -9.62
CA LEU A 124 7.88 5.19 -9.25
C LEU A 124 7.87 6.71 -9.07
N ALA A 125 7.24 7.43 -10.00
CA ALA A 125 7.14 8.89 -9.93
C ALA A 125 6.37 9.32 -8.67
N LEU A 126 5.27 8.63 -8.35
CA LEU A 126 4.46 8.91 -7.17
C LEU A 126 5.29 8.73 -5.89
N TYR A 127 5.99 7.62 -5.77
CA TYR A 127 6.78 7.33 -4.58
C TYR A 127 7.91 8.33 -4.39
N LYS A 128 8.63 8.65 -5.45
CA LYS A 128 9.71 9.65 -5.41
C LYS A 128 9.19 11.04 -5.04
N LYS A 129 8.03 11.40 -5.54
CA LYS A 129 7.38 12.68 -5.22
C LYS A 129 7.07 12.77 -3.72
N LEU A 130 6.75 11.66 -3.08
CA LEU A 130 6.44 11.62 -1.64
C LEU A 130 7.67 11.48 -0.75
N GLY A 131 8.86 11.40 -1.34
CA GLY A 131 10.11 11.39 -0.59
C GLY A 131 10.81 10.04 -0.52
N PHE A 132 10.25 9.00 -1.15
CA PHE A 132 10.94 7.72 -1.24
C PHE A 132 12.12 7.82 -2.21
N SER A 133 13.20 7.13 -1.90
CA SER A 133 14.36 7.02 -2.78
C SER A 133 14.82 5.58 -2.88
N GLU A 134 15.42 5.24 -4.01
CA GLU A 134 15.92 3.90 -4.27
C GLU A 134 17.05 3.56 -3.29
N THR A 135 16.99 2.36 -2.71
CA THR A 135 18.00 1.90 -1.76
C THR A 135 19.18 1.22 -2.45
N GLY A 136 19.03 0.86 -3.72
CA GLY A 136 20.02 0.06 -4.44
C GLY A 136 19.73 -1.44 -4.36
N SER A 137 18.84 -1.86 -3.47
CA SER A 137 18.42 -3.26 -3.38
C SER A 137 17.36 -3.55 -4.43
N ARG A 138 17.42 -4.75 -5.01
CA ARG A 138 16.42 -5.17 -5.98
C ARG A 138 16.33 -6.69 -6.03
N ASP A 139 15.18 -7.18 -6.44
CA ASP A 139 14.92 -8.60 -6.68
C ASP A 139 14.34 -8.71 -8.08
N GLU A 140 15.14 -9.20 -9.03
CA GLU A 140 14.81 -9.24 -10.47
C GLU A 140 14.39 -7.86 -10.97
N ASP A 141 13.12 -7.70 -11.38
CA ASP A 141 12.58 -6.46 -11.93
C ASP A 141 11.97 -5.53 -10.86
N GLU A 142 12.00 -5.95 -9.59
CA GLU A 142 11.48 -5.17 -8.48
C GLU A 142 12.58 -4.36 -7.82
N ILE A 143 12.40 -3.05 -7.72
CA ILE A 143 13.33 -2.17 -7.02
C ILE A 143 12.77 -1.76 -5.67
N GLU A 144 13.66 -1.67 -4.68
CA GLU A 144 13.27 -1.23 -3.34
C GLU A 144 13.46 0.27 -3.20
N LEU A 145 12.46 0.93 -2.62
CA LEU A 145 12.54 2.33 -2.23
C LEU A 145 12.27 2.44 -0.73
N ALA A 146 12.86 3.44 -0.11
CA ALA A 146 12.70 3.68 1.32
C ALA A 146 12.45 5.16 1.61
N LEU A 147 11.74 5.38 2.69
CA LEU A 147 11.49 6.69 3.28
C LEU A 147 11.72 6.58 4.78
N TYR A 148 12.38 7.58 5.36
CA TYR A 148 12.55 7.67 6.80
C TYR A 148 11.64 8.77 7.33
N LEU A 149 10.69 8.37 8.19
CA LEU A 149 9.75 9.33 8.79
C LEU A 149 10.50 10.23 9.77
N THR A 150 10.11 11.51 9.78
CA THR A 150 10.63 12.49 10.73
C THR A 150 9.72 12.58 11.94
N ASP A 151 10.27 13.02 13.06
CA ASP A 151 9.49 13.24 14.29
C ASP A 151 8.53 14.44 14.17
#